data_b84e573c79690629cc88cc0644d6eeb4
#
_entry.id   b84e573c79690629cc88cc0644d6eeb4
#
_cell.length_a   1.000
_cell.length_b   1.000
_cell.length_c   1.000
_cell.angle_alpha   90.00
_cell.angle_beta   90.00
_cell.angle_gamma   90.00
#
_symmetry.space_group_name_H-M   'P 1'
#
loop_
_entity.id
_entity.type
_entity.pdbx_description
1 polymer ?
#
loop_
_entity_poly.entity_id
_entity_poly.type
_entity_poly.pdbx_seq_one_letter_code
_entity_poly.pdbx_strand_id
1 'polypeptide(L)'
;MFAIILQIFISLVYILSGLLKLQDPVGTGLIVEAYLRFMHLNDFMGYAKALGVMLGFVETAIGLAVFCSIWQKVVKWMLVAMQSFFTVISLILLVRNPEMHCGCFGEAIHLTHLQTFIKNLILMAMVLHACFSDRMSRRKEVWKHYAFGCSIVLVLAVTLYSWFNLPLIDFTDYDKGTNLLSQTEYRILSDSEKEDCMPLPMLSPEDNLLPDFSKGKWAIISVYDQLDWQVITTMHAELIRQGMNVMILITTDISENDIDPKGYENDIFLTDRTTALSLNRANGGVTLLYDGVISNKTILR
;
A
#
# COMPACT_ATOMS: atom_id res chain seq x y z
N MET A 1 13.85 32.19 -13.16
CA MET A 1 14.53 30.99 -12.66
C MET A 1 13.80 30.42 -11.45
N PHE A 2 13.54 31.14 -10.38
CA PHE A 2 12.84 30.66 -9.17
C PHE A 2 11.46 30.04 -9.44
N ALA A 3 10.61 30.66 -10.27
CA ALA A 3 9.27 30.12 -10.58
C ALA A 3 9.30 28.77 -11.32
N ILE A 4 10.31 28.55 -12.16
CA ILE A 4 10.48 27.25 -12.87
C ILE A 4 10.91 26.17 -11.89
N ILE A 5 11.84 26.50 -10.98
CA ILE A 5 12.29 25.55 -9.94
C ILE A 5 11.10 25.15 -9.05
N LEU A 6 10.29 26.12 -8.64
CA LEU A 6 9.10 25.89 -7.84
C LEU A 6 8.07 25.00 -8.56
N GLN A 7 7.83 25.26 -9.86
CA GLN A 7 6.94 24.46 -10.69
C GLN A 7 7.44 23.02 -10.82
N ILE A 8 8.74 22.81 -11.06
CA ILE A 8 9.36 21.49 -11.15
C ILE A 8 9.23 20.77 -9.80
N PHE A 9 9.50 21.44 -8.70
CA PHE A 9 9.40 20.85 -7.36
C PHE A 9 7.97 20.39 -7.05
N ILE A 10 6.96 21.25 -7.26
CA ILE A 10 5.55 20.90 -7.05
C ILE A 10 5.17 19.70 -7.93
N SER A 11 5.54 19.73 -9.22
CA SER A 11 5.21 18.63 -10.12
C SER A 11 5.83 17.30 -9.70
N LEU A 12 7.10 17.29 -9.27
CA LEU A 12 7.78 16.09 -8.79
C LEU A 12 7.14 15.52 -7.54
N VAL A 13 6.74 16.36 -6.58
CA VAL A 13 6.03 15.90 -5.37
C VAL A 13 4.72 15.22 -5.73
N TYR A 14 3.92 15.80 -6.63
CA TYR A 14 2.64 15.24 -7.07
C TYR A 14 2.82 13.94 -7.87
N ILE A 15 3.78 13.91 -8.80
CA ILE A 15 4.09 12.69 -9.58
C ILE A 15 4.53 11.58 -8.63
N LEU A 16 5.46 11.85 -7.74
CA LEU A 16 5.98 10.84 -6.80
C LEU A 16 4.88 10.34 -5.86
N SER A 17 4.10 11.24 -5.27
CA SER A 17 2.98 10.91 -4.39
C SER A 17 1.96 10.01 -5.07
N GLY A 18 1.58 10.34 -6.31
CA GLY A 18 0.62 9.56 -7.08
C GLY A 18 1.19 8.22 -7.54
N LEU A 19 2.42 8.17 -8.05
CA LEU A 19 3.06 6.93 -8.51
C LEU A 19 3.25 5.92 -7.36
N LEU A 20 3.62 6.37 -6.16
CA LEU A 20 3.73 5.50 -4.99
C LEU A 20 2.40 4.86 -4.60
N LYS A 21 1.29 5.60 -4.78
CA LYS A 21 -0.07 5.05 -4.58
C LYS A 21 -0.47 4.06 -5.68
N LEU A 22 -0.09 4.34 -6.93
CA LEU A 22 -0.46 3.51 -8.08
C LEU A 22 0.33 2.21 -8.17
N GLN A 23 1.54 2.17 -7.65
CA GLN A 23 2.37 0.98 -7.66
C GLN A 23 1.93 -0.07 -6.62
N ASP A 24 1.26 0.35 -5.53
CA ASP A 24 0.64 -0.54 -4.54
C ASP A 24 -0.85 -0.19 -4.34
N PRO A 25 -1.73 -0.66 -5.24
CA PRO A 25 -3.18 -0.41 -5.14
C PRO A 25 -3.82 -1.00 -3.88
N VAL A 26 -3.28 -2.10 -3.35
CA VAL A 26 -3.81 -2.77 -2.15
C VAL A 26 -3.46 -1.97 -0.91
N GLY A 27 -2.19 -1.61 -0.71
CA GLY A 27 -1.77 -0.77 0.40
C GLY A 27 -2.44 0.60 0.39
N THR A 28 -2.54 1.25 -0.78
CA THR A 28 -3.31 2.49 -0.92
C THR A 28 -4.79 2.29 -0.58
N GLY A 29 -5.37 1.14 -0.95
CA GLY A 29 -6.74 0.76 -0.58
C GLY A 29 -6.94 0.67 0.92
N LEU A 30 -6.00 0.05 1.67
CA LEU A 30 -6.03 -0.02 3.13
C LEU A 30 -6.02 1.37 3.78
N ILE A 31 -5.19 2.28 3.27
CA ILE A 31 -5.15 3.66 3.74
C ILE A 31 -6.50 4.35 3.52
N VAL A 32 -7.10 4.22 2.32
CA VAL A 32 -8.42 4.80 2.01
C VAL A 32 -9.50 4.16 2.87
N GLU A 33 -9.45 2.85 3.12
CA GLU A 33 -10.38 2.14 4.02
C GLU A 33 -10.30 2.71 5.44
N ALA A 34 -9.09 2.95 5.97
CA ALA A 34 -8.92 3.59 7.26
C ALA A 34 -9.54 5.00 7.31
N TYR A 35 -9.41 5.80 6.23
CA TYR A 35 -10.07 7.10 6.12
C TYR A 35 -11.58 6.99 6.07
N LEU A 36 -12.13 6.05 5.29
CA LEU A 36 -13.58 5.84 5.19
C LEU A 36 -14.17 5.41 6.55
N ARG A 37 -13.48 4.52 7.25
CA ARG A 37 -13.84 4.10 8.61
C ARG A 37 -13.80 5.27 9.60
N PHE A 38 -12.75 6.07 9.56
CA PHE A 38 -12.62 7.27 10.39
C PHE A 38 -13.73 8.30 10.13
N MET A 39 -14.19 8.42 8.89
CA MET A 39 -15.28 9.31 8.48
C MET A 39 -16.68 8.68 8.66
N HIS A 40 -16.78 7.46 9.18
CA HIS A 40 -18.03 6.68 9.28
C HIS A 40 -18.73 6.41 7.94
N LEU A 41 -17.96 6.29 6.86
CA LEU A 41 -18.43 6.00 5.50
C LEU A 41 -18.25 4.51 5.16
N ASN A 42 -18.72 3.62 6.03
CA ASN A 42 -18.48 2.18 5.93
C ASN A 42 -19.05 1.55 4.65
N ASP A 43 -20.15 2.10 4.10
CA ASP A 43 -20.78 1.60 2.87
C ASP A 43 -19.87 1.70 1.64
N PHE A 44 -18.82 2.54 1.70
CA PHE A 44 -17.87 2.75 0.60
C PHE A 44 -16.58 1.92 0.73
N MET A 45 -16.42 1.12 1.78
CA MET A 45 -15.20 0.35 2.01
C MET A 45 -14.86 -0.59 0.86
N GLY A 46 -15.85 -1.25 0.24
CA GLY A 46 -15.65 -2.10 -0.93
C GLY A 46 -15.05 -1.39 -2.16
N TYR A 47 -15.11 -0.06 -2.19
CA TYR A 47 -14.53 0.76 -3.27
C TYR A 47 -13.18 1.38 -2.89
N ALA A 48 -12.65 1.12 -1.69
CA ALA A 48 -11.46 1.79 -1.15
C ALA A 48 -10.24 1.65 -2.08
N LYS A 49 -9.96 0.45 -2.60
CA LYS A 49 -8.89 0.20 -3.58
C LYS A 49 -9.06 1.05 -4.84
N ALA A 50 -10.27 1.08 -5.41
CA ALA A 50 -10.55 1.85 -6.62
C ALA A 50 -10.44 3.37 -6.38
N LEU A 51 -10.94 3.86 -5.24
CA LEU A 51 -10.83 5.27 -4.84
C LEU A 51 -9.36 5.68 -4.63
N GLY A 52 -8.55 4.82 -4.02
CA GLY A 52 -7.12 5.05 -3.83
C GLY A 52 -6.37 5.16 -5.16
N VAL A 53 -6.62 4.24 -6.08
CA VAL A 53 -6.04 4.27 -7.43
C VAL A 53 -6.50 5.49 -8.21
N MET A 54 -7.78 5.85 -8.14
CA MET A 54 -8.30 7.06 -8.78
C MET A 54 -7.61 8.32 -8.24
N LEU A 55 -7.44 8.42 -6.92
CA LEU A 55 -6.73 9.53 -6.28
C LEU A 55 -5.27 9.61 -6.75
N GLY A 56 -4.53 8.49 -6.72
CA GLY A 56 -3.14 8.43 -7.19
C GLY A 56 -3.00 8.79 -8.67
N PHE A 57 -3.95 8.33 -9.51
CA PHE A 57 -3.98 8.69 -10.93
C PHE A 57 -4.21 10.19 -11.16
N VAL A 58 -5.16 10.79 -10.45
CA VAL A 58 -5.44 12.23 -10.55
C VAL A 58 -4.25 13.04 -10.05
N GLU A 59 -3.60 12.67 -8.94
CA GLU A 59 -2.37 13.32 -8.46
C GLU A 59 -1.26 13.28 -9.51
N THR A 60 -0.99 12.08 -10.06
CA THR A 60 0.06 11.90 -11.09
C THR A 60 -0.27 12.72 -12.34
N ALA A 61 -1.51 12.71 -12.80
CA ALA A 61 -1.96 13.44 -13.98
C ALA A 61 -1.81 14.97 -13.79
N ILE A 62 -2.19 15.50 -12.62
CA ILE A 62 -1.99 16.91 -12.28
C ILE A 62 -0.48 17.22 -12.26
N GLY A 63 0.34 16.40 -11.60
CA GLY A 63 1.79 16.58 -11.55
C GLY A 63 2.43 16.62 -12.94
N LEU A 64 2.07 15.66 -13.82
CA LEU A 64 2.53 15.61 -15.21
C LEU A 64 2.05 16.83 -16.03
N ALA A 65 0.82 17.26 -15.85
CA ALA A 65 0.27 18.43 -16.54
C ALA A 65 0.99 19.73 -16.12
N VAL A 66 1.33 19.86 -14.83
CA VAL A 66 2.17 20.96 -14.30
C VAL A 66 3.57 20.88 -14.90
N PHE A 67 4.19 19.71 -14.91
CA PHE A 67 5.53 19.48 -15.47
C PHE A 67 5.60 19.86 -16.96
N CYS A 68 4.66 19.35 -17.74
CA CYS A 68 4.55 19.65 -19.17
C CYS A 68 4.04 21.08 -19.46
N SER A 69 3.59 21.81 -18.44
CA SER A 69 3.02 23.16 -18.59
C SER A 69 1.83 23.23 -19.56
N ILE A 70 0.98 22.21 -19.57
CA ILE A 70 -0.23 22.14 -20.42
C ILE A 70 -1.48 22.55 -19.64
N TRP A 71 -2.54 22.98 -20.35
CA TRP A 71 -3.85 23.36 -19.80
C TRP A 71 -3.80 24.19 -18.50
N GLN A 72 -2.88 25.12 -18.41
CA GLN A 72 -2.50 25.81 -17.16
C GLN A 72 -3.68 26.44 -16.41
N LYS A 73 -4.69 26.97 -17.12
CA LYS A 73 -5.87 27.55 -16.47
C LYS A 73 -6.64 26.55 -15.63
N VAL A 74 -6.88 25.35 -16.21
CA VAL A 74 -7.61 24.24 -15.53
C VAL A 74 -6.73 23.63 -14.46
N VAL A 75 -5.47 23.32 -14.82
CA VAL A 75 -4.50 22.66 -13.94
C VAL A 75 -4.23 23.47 -12.67
N LYS A 76 -4.14 24.81 -12.77
CA LYS A 76 -4.00 25.69 -11.60
C LYS A 76 -5.13 25.49 -10.59
N TRP A 77 -6.38 25.49 -11.05
CA TRP A 77 -7.54 25.31 -10.17
C TRP A 77 -7.61 23.89 -9.59
N MET A 78 -7.32 22.87 -10.40
CA MET A 78 -7.24 21.49 -9.92
C MET A 78 -6.15 21.32 -8.85
N LEU A 79 -4.98 21.93 -9.07
CA LEU A 79 -3.86 21.88 -8.13
C LEU A 79 -4.21 22.56 -6.80
N VAL A 80 -4.85 23.75 -6.85
CA VAL A 80 -5.30 24.46 -5.64
C VAL A 80 -6.37 23.64 -4.92
N ALA A 81 -7.38 23.11 -5.64
CA ALA A 81 -8.43 22.31 -5.05
C ALA A 81 -7.88 21.04 -4.38
N MET A 82 -6.99 20.30 -5.05
CA MET A 82 -6.38 19.08 -4.53
C MET A 82 -5.50 19.38 -3.30
N GLN A 83 -4.68 20.43 -3.37
CA GLN A 83 -3.83 20.83 -2.24
C GLN A 83 -4.66 21.30 -1.05
N SER A 84 -5.76 22.05 -1.29
CA SER A 84 -6.71 22.43 -0.23
C SER A 84 -7.33 21.22 0.44
N PHE A 85 -7.76 20.23 -0.35
CA PHE A 85 -8.30 18.97 0.15
C PHE A 85 -7.30 18.25 1.07
N PHE A 86 -6.05 18.07 0.63
CA PHE A 86 -5.02 17.44 1.47
C PHE A 86 -4.68 18.25 2.72
N THR A 87 -4.67 19.57 2.63
CA THR A 87 -4.40 20.42 3.80
C THR A 87 -5.52 20.32 4.83
N VAL A 88 -6.77 20.32 4.39
CA VAL A 88 -7.94 20.16 5.28
C VAL A 88 -7.93 18.78 5.94
N ILE A 89 -7.72 17.71 5.17
CA ILE A 89 -7.65 16.36 5.72
C ILE A 89 -6.51 16.24 6.75
N SER A 90 -5.32 16.75 6.43
CA SER A 90 -4.18 16.69 7.35
C SER A 90 -4.40 17.52 8.62
N LEU A 91 -5.17 18.61 8.56
CA LEU A 91 -5.59 19.36 9.73
C LEU A 91 -6.57 18.54 10.60
N ILE A 92 -7.55 17.89 9.98
CA ILE A 92 -8.50 17.01 10.70
C ILE A 92 -7.75 15.88 11.43
N LEU A 93 -6.80 15.23 10.75
CA LEU A 93 -5.98 14.18 11.35
C LEU A 93 -5.12 14.71 12.51
N LEU A 94 -4.54 15.90 12.36
CA LEU A 94 -3.75 16.53 13.42
C LEU A 94 -4.60 16.81 14.67
N VAL A 95 -5.83 17.32 14.49
CA VAL A 95 -6.73 17.67 15.60
C VAL A 95 -7.32 16.43 16.28
N ARG A 96 -7.71 15.43 15.48
CA ARG A 96 -8.34 14.20 16.00
C ARG A 96 -7.33 13.16 16.46
N ASN A 97 -6.11 13.22 15.95
CA ASN A 97 -4.98 12.32 16.24
C ASN A 97 -5.37 10.83 16.26
N PRO A 98 -6.01 10.30 15.19
CA PRO A 98 -6.36 8.88 15.10
C PRO A 98 -5.11 8.01 15.00
N GLU A 99 -5.20 6.75 15.45
CA GLU A 99 -4.14 5.75 15.28
C GLU A 99 -4.11 5.21 13.84
N MET A 100 -3.72 6.07 12.88
CA MET A 100 -3.57 5.70 11.48
C MET A 100 -2.48 6.54 10.81
N HIS A 101 -1.87 6.00 9.77
CA HIS A 101 -0.90 6.75 8.97
C HIS A 101 -1.59 7.67 7.95
N CYS A 102 -0.93 8.79 7.64
CA CYS A 102 -1.50 9.77 6.71
C CYS A 102 -1.62 9.27 5.26
N GLY A 103 -0.75 8.33 4.83
CA GLY A 103 -0.76 7.76 3.49
C GLY A 103 -0.50 8.72 2.33
N CYS A 104 0.05 9.91 2.59
CA CYS A 104 0.35 10.90 1.55
C CYS A 104 1.30 10.36 0.46
N PHE A 105 2.19 9.44 0.82
CA PHE A 105 3.14 8.76 -0.08
C PHE A 105 2.90 7.23 -0.10
N GLY A 106 1.63 6.80 0.04
CA GLY A 106 1.33 5.39 0.21
C GLY A 106 1.95 4.85 1.50
N GLU A 107 2.48 3.65 1.46
CA GLU A 107 3.20 3.01 2.58
C GLU A 107 4.72 3.24 2.53
N ALA A 108 5.23 3.92 1.49
CA ALA A 108 6.67 4.14 1.32
C ALA A 108 7.27 5.10 2.36
N ILE A 109 6.50 6.05 2.88
CA ILE A 109 6.97 7.07 3.82
C ILE A 109 5.92 7.30 4.90
N HIS A 110 6.25 6.90 6.11
CA HIS A 110 5.42 7.13 7.30
C HIS A 110 5.74 8.51 7.90
N LEU A 111 4.79 9.44 7.78
CA LEU A 111 4.86 10.78 8.36
C LEU A 111 3.90 10.89 9.54
N THR A 112 4.34 11.56 10.61
CA THR A 112 3.43 11.95 11.70
C THR A 112 2.38 12.94 11.20
N HIS A 113 1.24 13.05 11.90
CA HIS A 113 0.18 14.01 11.54
C HIS A 113 0.69 15.45 11.48
N LEU A 114 1.58 15.83 12.41
CA LEU A 114 2.18 17.17 12.43
C LEU A 114 3.10 17.40 11.21
N GLN A 115 3.99 16.43 10.91
CA GLN A 115 4.89 16.52 9.75
C GLN A 115 4.09 16.63 8.44
N THR A 116 3.02 15.84 8.32
CA THR A 116 2.13 15.89 7.17
C THR A 116 1.43 17.23 7.02
N PHE A 117 0.90 17.78 8.11
CA PHE A 117 0.24 19.09 8.08
C PHE A 117 1.22 20.21 7.70
N ILE A 118 2.43 20.25 8.31
CA ILE A 118 3.47 21.23 7.98
C ILE A 118 3.86 21.13 6.50
N LYS A 119 4.11 19.91 6.00
CA LYS A 119 4.39 19.65 4.59
C LYS A 119 3.29 20.21 3.68
N ASN A 120 2.02 19.90 3.97
CA ASN A 120 0.89 20.35 3.18
C ASN A 120 0.70 21.87 3.24
N LEU A 121 0.98 22.51 4.38
CA LEU A 121 0.92 23.96 4.52
C LEU A 121 2.00 24.65 3.67
N ILE A 122 3.23 24.12 3.68
CA ILE A 122 4.33 24.60 2.84
C ILE A 122 3.97 24.44 1.36
N LEU A 123 3.50 23.25 0.96
CA LEU A 123 3.09 23.00 -0.43
C LEU A 123 1.92 23.91 -0.85
N MET A 124 0.97 24.18 0.03
CA MET A 124 -0.12 25.13 -0.23
C MET A 124 0.42 26.54 -0.51
N ALA A 125 1.33 27.03 0.32
CA ALA A 125 1.96 28.34 0.10
C ALA A 125 2.71 28.39 -1.24
N MET A 126 3.44 27.33 -1.59
CA MET A 126 4.15 27.21 -2.86
C MET A 126 3.18 27.17 -4.05
N VAL A 127 2.08 26.41 -3.97
CA VAL A 127 1.04 26.32 -5.01
C VAL A 127 0.37 27.67 -5.22
N LEU A 128 -0.03 28.35 -4.15
CA LEU A 128 -0.63 29.68 -4.22
C LEU A 128 0.35 30.68 -4.86
N HIS A 129 1.61 30.71 -4.44
CA HIS A 129 2.61 31.56 -5.04
C HIS A 129 2.80 31.27 -6.54
N ALA A 130 2.88 29.99 -6.94
CA ALA A 130 3.03 29.60 -8.34
C ALA A 130 1.80 29.98 -9.19
N CYS A 131 0.59 29.85 -8.63
CA CYS A 131 -0.66 30.14 -9.33
C CYS A 131 -0.92 31.65 -9.49
N PHE A 132 -0.67 32.45 -8.45
CA PHE A 132 -0.96 33.88 -8.46
C PHE A 132 0.17 34.74 -9.05
N SER A 133 1.39 34.23 -9.13
CA SER A 133 2.51 35.00 -9.69
C SER A 133 2.53 35.06 -11.22
N ASP A 134 1.55 34.51 -11.90
CA ASP A 134 1.37 34.44 -13.38
C ASP A 134 2.61 33.99 -14.17
N ARG A 135 3.58 33.39 -13.47
CA ARG A 135 4.91 33.02 -13.99
C ARG A 135 5.00 31.57 -14.45
N MET A 136 3.88 30.80 -14.41
CA MET A 136 3.88 29.48 -15.03
C MET A 136 4.07 29.63 -16.52
N SER A 137 5.06 28.93 -17.08
CA SER A 137 5.48 29.05 -18.48
C SER A 137 4.31 28.82 -19.46
N ARG A 138 4.04 29.82 -20.31
CA ARG A 138 2.93 29.79 -21.28
C ARG A 138 3.33 29.27 -22.66
N ARG A 139 4.49 28.61 -22.80
CA ARG A 139 4.91 28.11 -24.11
C ARG A 139 4.00 26.98 -24.59
N LYS A 140 3.22 27.25 -25.62
CA LYS A 140 2.43 26.25 -26.35
C LYS A 140 3.35 25.51 -27.31
N GLU A 141 3.88 24.39 -26.88
CA GLU A 141 4.66 23.49 -27.73
C GLU A 141 3.89 22.20 -27.90
N VAL A 142 3.59 21.82 -29.13
CA VAL A 142 2.76 20.65 -29.47
C VAL A 142 3.36 19.34 -28.90
N TRP A 143 4.69 19.22 -28.92
CA TRP A 143 5.38 18.06 -28.41
C TRP A 143 5.12 17.77 -26.92
N LYS A 144 4.78 18.82 -26.13
CA LYS A 144 4.45 18.65 -24.69
C LYS A 144 3.15 17.87 -24.47
N HIS A 145 2.19 18.04 -25.37
CA HIS A 145 0.96 17.26 -25.33
C HIS A 145 1.20 15.80 -25.66
N TYR A 146 2.09 15.50 -26.62
CA TYR A 146 2.50 14.12 -26.90
C TYR A 146 3.27 13.52 -25.73
N ALA A 147 4.22 14.25 -25.13
CA ALA A 147 4.95 13.80 -23.96
C ALA A 147 4.01 13.48 -22.79
N PHE A 148 3.05 14.36 -22.51
CA PHE A 148 2.02 14.12 -21.51
C PHE A 148 1.19 12.86 -21.83
N GLY A 149 0.70 12.73 -23.08
CA GLY A 149 -0.08 11.57 -23.50
C GLY A 149 0.70 10.26 -23.34
N CYS A 150 1.96 10.20 -23.80
CA CYS A 150 2.82 9.04 -23.59
C CYS A 150 3.04 8.71 -22.11
N SER A 151 3.26 9.74 -21.27
CA SER A 151 3.43 9.54 -19.83
C SER A 151 2.17 8.99 -19.17
N ILE A 152 0.97 9.46 -19.54
CA ILE A 152 -0.30 8.93 -19.03
C ILE A 152 -0.50 7.47 -19.45
N VAL A 153 -0.18 7.11 -20.70
CA VAL A 153 -0.25 5.71 -21.15
C VAL A 153 0.68 4.82 -20.32
N LEU A 154 1.91 5.28 -20.05
CA LEU A 154 2.84 4.55 -19.20
C LEU A 154 2.31 4.38 -17.76
N VAL A 155 1.76 5.45 -17.18
CA VAL A 155 1.15 5.41 -15.83
C VAL A 155 0.00 4.42 -15.80
N LEU A 156 -0.89 4.42 -16.82
CA LEU A 156 -1.97 3.45 -16.94
C LEU A 156 -1.45 2.01 -17.04
N ALA A 157 -0.40 1.77 -17.82
CA ALA A 157 0.20 0.45 -17.96
C ALA A 157 0.76 -0.06 -16.62
N VAL A 158 1.47 0.79 -15.86
CA VAL A 158 1.97 0.46 -14.51
C VAL A 158 0.81 0.20 -13.56
N THR A 159 -0.21 1.04 -13.57
CA THR A 159 -1.40 0.89 -12.72
C THR A 159 -2.13 -0.43 -13.00
N LEU A 160 -2.34 -0.77 -14.27
CA LEU A 160 -2.97 -2.03 -14.67
C LEU A 160 -2.10 -3.23 -14.26
N TYR A 161 -0.80 -3.14 -14.44
CA TYR A 161 0.12 -4.18 -13.97
C TYR A 161 -0.02 -4.40 -12.46
N SER A 162 0.09 -3.35 -11.66
CA SER A 162 0.03 -3.43 -10.19
C SER A 162 -1.37 -3.79 -9.66
N TRP A 163 -2.43 -3.56 -10.45
CA TRP A 163 -3.79 -3.98 -10.07
C TRP A 163 -3.94 -5.50 -10.02
N PHE A 164 -3.27 -6.21 -10.95
CA PHE A 164 -3.36 -7.67 -11.10
C PHE A 164 -2.14 -8.44 -10.59
N ASN A 165 -1.07 -7.74 -10.19
CA ASN A 165 0.16 -8.35 -9.71
C ASN A 165 0.56 -7.75 -8.36
N LEU A 166 1.59 -8.34 -7.76
CA LEU A 166 2.24 -7.74 -6.58
C LEU A 166 2.86 -6.38 -6.94
N PRO A 167 2.99 -5.46 -5.97
CA PRO A 167 3.63 -4.18 -6.20
C PRO A 167 5.06 -4.37 -6.73
N LEU A 168 5.50 -3.44 -7.59
CA LEU A 168 6.86 -3.47 -8.15
C LEU A 168 7.94 -3.34 -7.07
N ILE A 169 7.66 -2.52 -6.06
CA ILE A 169 8.49 -2.32 -4.88
C ILE A 169 7.62 -2.59 -3.66
N ASP A 170 8.06 -3.51 -2.82
CA ASP A 170 7.38 -3.80 -1.56
C ASP A 170 7.91 -2.84 -0.49
N PHE A 171 7.02 -2.01 0.07
CA PHE A 171 7.32 -1.08 1.16
C PHE A 171 6.70 -1.53 2.48
N THR A 172 6.21 -2.77 2.53
CA THR A 172 5.66 -3.31 3.78
C THR A 172 6.75 -3.69 4.75
N ASP A 173 6.42 -3.73 6.03
CA ASP A 173 7.32 -4.21 7.08
C ASP A 173 7.72 -5.69 6.88
N TYR A 174 7.00 -6.40 6.00
CA TYR A 174 7.22 -7.80 5.64
C TYR A 174 7.88 -7.95 4.27
N ASP A 175 8.79 -7.08 3.89
CA ASP A 175 9.49 -7.16 2.61
C ASP A 175 10.50 -8.33 2.53
N LYS A 176 11.13 -8.50 1.38
CA LYS A 176 12.18 -9.53 1.22
C LYS A 176 13.40 -9.20 2.05
N GLY A 177 13.87 -10.17 2.82
CA GLY A 177 14.98 -10.04 3.74
C GLY A 177 14.56 -9.83 5.18
N THR A 178 13.30 -9.50 5.45
CA THR A 178 12.79 -9.37 6.81
C THR A 178 12.80 -10.71 7.53
N ASN A 179 13.30 -10.73 8.76
CA ASN A 179 13.26 -11.89 9.63
C ASN A 179 11.91 -11.95 10.35
N LEU A 180 11.13 -12.98 10.03
CA LEU A 180 9.78 -13.17 10.56
C LEU A 180 9.84 -14.10 11.78
N LEU A 181 9.28 -13.65 12.89
CA LEU A 181 9.20 -14.42 14.13
C LEU A 181 7.77 -14.59 14.60
N SER A 182 7.50 -15.64 15.35
CA SER A 182 6.25 -15.74 16.10
C SER A 182 6.19 -14.64 17.15
N GLN A 183 4.97 -14.23 17.53
CA GLN A 183 4.79 -13.17 18.51
C GLN A 183 5.41 -13.50 19.88
N THR A 184 5.51 -14.78 20.21
CA THR A 184 6.12 -15.27 21.45
C THR A 184 7.63 -15.12 21.40
N GLU A 185 8.28 -15.47 20.31
CA GLU A 185 9.73 -15.32 20.12
C GLU A 185 10.14 -13.84 20.11
N TYR A 186 9.39 -12.99 19.40
CA TYR A 186 9.63 -11.55 19.35
C TYR A 186 9.58 -10.87 20.72
N ARG A 187 8.69 -11.33 21.64
CA ARG A 187 8.59 -10.76 23.00
C ARG A 187 9.82 -11.00 23.86
N ILE A 188 10.58 -12.05 23.59
CA ILE A 188 11.74 -12.47 24.38
C ILE A 188 13.02 -11.75 23.93
N LEU A 189 13.02 -11.16 22.73
CA LEU A 189 14.19 -10.47 22.17
C LEU A 189 14.49 -9.15 22.88
N SER A 190 15.77 -8.79 22.93
CA SER A 190 16.23 -7.46 23.34
C SER A 190 15.86 -6.39 22.31
N ASP A 191 15.81 -5.12 22.71
CA ASP A 191 15.41 -4.03 21.82
C ASP A 191 16.34 -3.87 20.61
N SER A 192 17.62 -4.22 20.73
CA SER A 192 18.58 -4.21 19.62
C SER A 192 18.35 -5.33 18.60
N GLU A 193 17.83 -6.49 19.03
CA GLU A 193 17.51 -7.62 18.16
C GLU A 193 16.18 -7.45 17.44
N LYS A 194 15.28 -6.63 17.99
CA LYS A 194 13.97 -6.33 17.41
C LYS A 194 14.05 -5.43 16.18
N GLU A 195 15.11 -4.66 15.99
CA GLU A 195 15.25 -3.74 14.84
C GLU A 195 15.24 -4.48 13.48
N ASP A 196 15.75 -5.72 13.45
CA ASP A 196 15.86 -6.52 12.23
C ASP A 196 14.77 -7.61 12.10
N CYS A 197 13.82 -7.66 13.05
CA CYS A 197 12.83 -8.72 13.14
C CYS A 197 11.41 -8.15 13.18
N MET A 198 10.47 -8.82 12.48
CA MET A 198 9.05 -8.49 12.54
C MET A 198 8.23 -9.60 13.15
N PRO A 199 7.34 -9.30 14.12
CA PRO A 199 6.41 -10.28 14.64
C PRO A 199 5.29 -10.55 13.65
N LEU A 200 4.88 -11.82 13.51
CA LEU A 200 3.63 -12.17 12.83
C LEU A 200 2.54 -12.37 13.88
N PRO A 201 1.59 -11.42 14.03
CA PRO A 201 0.42 -11.59 14.90
C PRO A 201 -0.49 -12.68 14.34
N MET A 202 -0.62 -13.78 15.07
CA MET A 202 -1.50 -14.89 14.70
C MET A 202 -2.06 -15.59 15.92
N LEU A 203 -3.24 -16.19 15.76
CA LEU A 203 -3.92 -17.00 16.76
C LEU A 203 -4.15 -18.40 16.19
N SER A 204 -3.88 -19.42 16.98
CA SER A 204 -4.28 -20.79 16.63
C SER A 204 -5.75 -21.03 17.06
N PRO A 205 -6.62 -21.53 16.18
CA PRO A 205 -8.01 -21.85 16.53
C PRO A 205 -8.13 -22.95 17.57
N GLU A 206 -7.13 -23.84 17.68
CA GLU A 206 -7.15 -25.03 18.53
C GLU A 206 -6.10 -25.04 19.65
N ASP A 207 -5.63 -23.85 20.09
CA ASP A 207 -4.53 -23.73 21.07
C ASP A 207 -3.23 -24.48 20.68
N ASN A 208 -3.03 -24.73 19.37
CA ASN A 208 -1.82 -25.35 18.85
C ASN A 208 -0.61 -24.46 19.12
N LEU A 209 0.55 -25.10 19.29
CA LEU A 209 1.82 -24.37 19.42
C LEU A 209 2.06 -23.51 18.17
N LEU A 210 2.40 -22.24 18.39
CA LEU A 210 2.75 -21.34 17.29
C LEU A 210 3.98 -21.88 16.56
N PRO A 211 4.01 -21.80 15.21
CA PRO A 211 5.12 -22.32 14.43
C PRO A 211 6.44 -21.58 14.74
N ASP A 212 7.53 -22.32 14.81
CA ASP A 212 8.90 -21.81 14.89
C ASP A 212 9.44 -21.61 13.48
N PHE A 213 9.47 -20.34 13.02
CA PHE A 213 9.98 -19.97 11.69
C PHE A 213 11.51 -19.96 11.63
N SER A 214 12.20 -19.99 12.77
CA SER A 214 13.66 -19.84 12.84
C SER A 214 14.43 -20.96 12.12
N LYS A 215 13.74 -22.06 11.78
CA LYS A 215 14.36 -23.22 11.14
C LYS A 215 13.56 -23.77 9.99
N GLY A 216 14.26 -24.06 8.91
CA GLY A 216 13.70 -24.78 7.78
C GLY A 216 13.03 -23.89 6.75
N LYS A 217 12.23 -24.53 5.89
CA LYS A 217 11.54 -23.88 4.79
C LYS A 217 10.06 -23.78 5.13
N TRP A 218 9.53 -22.57 5.10
CA TRP A 218 8.11 -22.31 5.34
C TRP A 218 7.46 -21.66 4.14
N ALA A 219 6.20 -21.97 3.95
CA ALA A 219 5.31 -21.31 2.99
C ALA A 219 4.05 -20.85 3.71
N ILE A 220 3.79 -19.56 3.71
CA ILE A 220 2.61 -18.96 4.31
C ILE A 220 1.64 -18.56 3.20
N ILE A 221 0.46 -19.17 3.17
CA ILE A 221 -0.63 -18.84 2.24
C ILE A 221 -1.54 -17.82 2.92
N SER A 222 -1.62 -16.59 2.40
CA SER A 222 -2.44 -15.52 2.98
C SER A 222 -3.82 -15.49 2.34
N VAL A 223 -4.88 -15.69 3.14
CA VAL A 223 -6.29 -15.70 2.69
C VAL A 223 -7.05 -14.60 3.43
N TYR A 224 -7.51 -13.57 2.71
CA TYR A 224 -8.18 -12.42 3.30
C TYR A 224 -9.51 -12.05 2.60
N ASP A 225 -9.90 -12.85 1.59
CA ASP A 225 -11.17 -12.75 0.90
C ASP A 225 -11.60 -14.14 0.44
N GLN A 226 -12.83 -14.31 -0.02
CA GLN A 226 -13.31 -15.60 -0.51
C GLN A 226 -12.39 -16.17 -1.58
N LEU A 227 -12.01 -17.42 -1.40
CA LEU A 227 -11.14 -18.16 -2.32
C LEU A 227 -11.67 -19.58 -2.47
N ASP A 228 -11.46 -20.18 -3.66
CA ASP A 228 -11.79 -21.59 -3.89
C ASP A 228 -10.83 -22.49 -3.09
N TRP A 229 -11.38 -23.20 -2.11
CA TRP A 229 -10.61 -24.12 -1.25
C TRP A 229 -9.93 -25.25 -2.02
N GLN A 230 -10.43 -25.63 -3.20
CA GLN A 230 -9.75 -26.61 -4.04
C GLN A 230 -8.38 -26.10 -4.51
N VAL A 231 -8.28 -24.80 -4.79
CA VAL A 231 -7.01 -24.14 -5.17
C VAL A 231 -6.04 -24.15 -3.99
N ILE A 232 -6.52 -23.78 -2.79
CA ILE A 232 -5.70 -23.80 -1.56
C ILE A 232 -5.20 -25.21 -1.28
N THR A 233 -6.08 -26.22 -1.33
CA THR A 233 -5.74 -27.63 -1.09
C THR A 233 -4.67 -28.13 -2.07
N THR A 234 -4.85 -27.84 -3.35
CA THR A 234 -3.89 -28.22 -4.39
C THR A 234 -2.52 -27.62 -4.14
N MET A 235 -2.48 -26.35 -3.79
CA MET A 235 -1.25 -25.65 -3.50
C MET A 235 -0.59 -26.12 -2.21
N HIS A 236 -1.35 -26.32 -1.14
CA HIS A 236 -0.86 -26.87 0.12
C HIS A 236 -0.15 -28.21 -0.14
N ALA A 237 -0.80 -29.12 -0.87
CA ALA A 237 -0.21 -30.41 -1.22
C ALA A 237 1.06 -30.28 -2.07
N GLU A 238 1.11 -29.31 -3.00
CA GLU A 238 2.29 -29.08 -3.84
C GLU A 238 3.46 -28.52 -3.04
N LEU A 239 3.22 -27.59 -2.13
CA LEU A 239 4.26 -26.99 -1.26
C LEU A 239 4.83 -28.04 -0.28
N ILE A 240 3.99 -28.91 0.30
CA ILE A 240 4.45 -30.04 1.12
C ILE A 240 5.31 -30.98 0.29
N ARG A 241 4.93 -31.29 -0.95
CA ARG A 241 5.70 -32.15 -1.85
C ARG A 241 7.08 -31.57 -2.16
N GLN A 242 7.20 -30.23 -2.18
CA GLN A 242 8.46 -29.51 -2.31
C GLN A 242 9.30 -29.50 -1.01
N GLY A 243 8.82 -30.13 0.06
CA GLY A 243 9.51 -30.24 1.35
C GLY A 243 9.44 -28.97 2.20
N MET A 244 8.38 -28.19 2.04
CA MET A 244 8.11 -27.01 2.86
C MET A 244 7.12 -27.34 3.98
N ASN A 245 7.30 -26.70 5.12
CA ASN A 245 6.24 -26.58 6.11
C ASN A 245 5.24 -25.53 5.61
N VAL A 246 3.96 -25.85 5.64
CA VAL A 246 2.92 -24.96 5.09
C VAL A 246 2.05 -24.43 6.21
N MET A 247 1.74 -23.14 6.15
CA MET A 247 0.80 -22.48 7.03
C MET A 247 -0.22 -21.72 6.19
N ILE A 248 -1.49 -21.81 6.57
CA ILE A 248 -2.60 -21.07 5.95
C ILE A 248 -3.02 -20.00 6.94
N LEU A 249 -2.78 -18.75 6.60
CA LEU A 249 -3.10 -17.59 7.41
C LEU A 249 -4.40 -16.96 6.91
N ILE A 250 -5.45 -17.06 7.71
CA ILE A 250 -6.81 -16.62 7.37
C ILE A 250 -7.17 -15.39 8.17
N THR A 251 -7.87 -14.43 7.58
CA THR A 251 -8.35 -13.28 8.32
C THR A 251 -9.63 -13.59 9.09
N THR A 252 -9.76 -13.00 10.27
CA THR A 252 -10.92 -13.14 11.16
C THR A 252 -12.25 -12.65 10.57
N ASP A 253 -12.19 -11.93 9.45
CA ASP A 253 -13.38 -11.43 8.73
C ASP A 253 -14.05 -12.50 7.87
N ILE A 254 -13.37 -13.64 7.61
CA ILE A 254 -13.91 -14.75 6.82
C ILE A 254 -14.80 -15.61 7.75
N SER A 255 -16.01 -15.92 7.29
CA SER A 255 -16.94 -16.75 8.05
C SER A 255 -16.39 -18.17 8.19
N GLU A 256 -16.48 -18.76 9.38
CA GLU A 256 -16.09 -20.15 9.64
C GLU A 256 -16.79 -21.16 8.70
N ASN A 257 -18.01 -20.83 8.24
CA ASN A 257 -18.75 -21.68 7.31
C ASN A 257 -18.16 -21.70 5.89
N ASP A 258 -17.33 -20.73 5.56
CA ASP A 258 -16.66 -20.61 4.26
C ASP A 258 -15.28 -21.29 4.26
N ILE A 259 -14.86 -21.83 5.42
CA ILE A 259 -13.60 -22.54 5.60
C ILE A 259 -13.85 -24.04 5.47
N ASP A 260 -13.24 -24.71 4.49
CA ASP A 260 -13.28 -26.19 4.36
C ASP A 260 -11.88 -26.79 4.59
N PRO A 261 -11.51 -27.02 5.86
CA PRO A 261 -10.14 -27.37 6.24
C PRO A 261 -9.82 -28.86 6.13
N LYS A 262 -10.62 -29.66 5.43
CA LYS A 262 -10.50 -31.13 5.41
C LYS A 262 -9.09 -31.64 5.18
N GLY A 263 -8.41 -32.01 6.27
CA GLY A 263 -7.10 -32.65 6.27
C GLY A 263 -5.90 -31.77 6.58
N TYR A 264 -6.11 -30.46 6.88
CA TYR A 264 -5.06 -29.52 7.25
C TYR A 264 -5.50 -28.48 8.30
N GLU A 265 -6.39 -28.90 9.20
CA GLU A 265 -6.90 -28.08 10.31
C GLU A 265 -5.78 -27.52 11.20
N ASN A 266 -4.72 -28.30 11.39
CA ASN A 266 -3.57 -27.92 12.21
C ASN A 266 -2.67 -26.86 11.56
N ASP A 267 -2.80 -26.62 10.26
CA ASP A 267 -1.98 -25.69 9.49
C ASP A 267 -2.67 -24.31 9.34
N ILE A 268 -3.90 -24.17 9.90
CA ILE A 268 -4.69 -22.94 9.83
C ILE A 268 -4.43 -22.07 11.03
N PHE A 269 -4.12 -20.79 10.78
CA PHE A 269 -3.94 -19.74 11.78
C PHE A 269 -4.75 -18.52 11.41
N LEU A 270 -5.23 -17.81 12.43
CA LEU A 270 -6.02 -16.59 12.27
C LEU A 270 -5.17 -15.34 12.48
N THR A 271 -5.41 -14.31 11.69
CA THR A 271 -4.78 -13.00 11.85
C THR A 271 -5.77 -11.88 11.53
N ASP A 272 -5.38 -10.64 11.78
CA ASP A 272 -6.14 -9.49 11.30
C ASP A 272 -5.90 -9.23 9.80
N ARG A 273 -6.88 -8.57 9.17
CA ARG A 273 -6.86 -8.30 7.72
C ARG A 273 -5.64 -7.44 7.30
N THR A 274 -5.24 -6.48 8.13
CA THR A 274 -4.12 -5.58 7.81
C THR A 274 -2.81 -6.36 7.76
N THR A 275 -2.58 -7.24 8.73
CA THR A 275 -1.40 -8.13 8.78
C THR A 275 -1.36 -9.06 7.56
N ALA A 276 -2.46 -9.75 7.24
CA ALA A 276 -2.51 -10.64 6.07
C ALA A 276 -2.19 -9.92 4.77
N LEU A 277 -2.78 -8.73 4.56
CA LEU A 277 -2.55 -7.88 3.38
C LEU A 277 -1.13 -7.28 3.35
N SER A 278 -0.51 -7.01 4.51
CA SER A 278 0.87 -6.54 4.58
C SER A 278 1.86 -7.65 4.31
N LEU A 279 1.57 -8.88 4.76
CA LEU A 279 2.40 -10.04 4.50
C LEU A 279 2.40 -10.40 3.00
N ASN A 280 1.22 -10.43 2.37
CA ASN A 280 1.11 -10.64 0.93
C ASN A 280 -0.07 -9.86 0.35
N ARG A 281 0.19 -9.03 -0.66
CA ARG A 281 -0.82 -8.17 -1.33
C ARG A 281 -1.81 -8.96 -2.21
N ALA A 282 -1.57 -10.26 -2.44
CA ALA A 282 -2.46 -11.10 -3.23
C ALA A 282 -3.26 -12.05 -2.32
N ASN A 283 -4.59 -12.13 -2.54
CA ASN A 283 -5.43 -13.14 -1.89
C ASN A 283 -5.04 -14.53 -2.40
N GLY A 284 -4.74 -15.44 -1.48
CA GLY A 284 -4.14 -16.74 -1.78
C GLY A 284 -2.66 -16.62 -2.17
N GLY A 285 -2.02 -15.47 -2.00
CA GLY A 285 -0.59 -15.33 -2.26
C GLY A 285 0.26 -16.12 -1.29
N VAL A 286 1.42 -16.60 -1.75
CA VAL A 286 2.37 -17.38 -0.96
C VAL A 286 3.59 -16.56 -0.62
N THR A 287 3.91 -16.49 0.68
CA THR A 287 5.14 -15.93 1.20
C THR A 287 6.07 -17.05 1.61
N LEU A 288 7.26 -17.10 1.01
CA LEU A 288 8.27 -18.13 1.23
C LEU A 288 9.32 -17.65 2.23
N LEU A 289 9.60 -18.47 3.25
CA LEU A 289 10.63 -18.20 4.24
C LEU A 289 11.69 -19.31 4.21
N TYR A 290 12.93 -18.91 4.49
CA TYR A 290 14.05 -19.81 4.74
C TYR A 290 14.73 -19.39 6.03
N ASP A 291 14.73 -20.27 7.04
CA ASP A 291 15.28 -19.99 8.37
C ASP A 291 14.83 -18.65 8.95
N GLY A 292 13.52 -18.39 8.91
CA GLY A 292 12.86 -17.18 9.39
C GLY A 292 12.88 -16.00 8.44
N VAL A 293 13.71 -15.99 7.40
CA VAL A 293 13.85 -14.84 6.51
C VAL A 293 12.92 -14.96 5.31
N ILE A 294 12.16 -13.90 5.02
CA ILE A 294 11.30 -13.81 3.83
C ILE A 294 12.18 -13.77 2.57
N SER A 295 12.09 -14.82 1.76
CA SER A 295 12.88 -14.97 0.54
C SER A 295 12.16 -14.51 -0.71
N ASN A 296 10.85 -14.80 -0.81
CA ASN A 296 10.05 -14.44 -1.97
C ASN A 296 8.55 -14.37 -1.64
N LYS A 297 7.83 -13.58 -2.44
CA LYS A 297 6.36 -13.54 -2.44
C LYS A 297 5.87 -13.85 -3.84
N THR A 298 4.82 -14.65 -3.95
CA THR A 298 4.23 -15.08 -5.22
C THR A 298 2.72 -14.96 -5.19
N ILE A 299 2.12 -14.87 -6.36
CA ILE A 299 0.66 -14.91 -6.55
C ILE A 299 0.30 -16.30 -7.04
N LEU A 300 -0.80 -16.84 -6.53
CA LEU A 300 -1.50 -17.98 -7.13
C LEU A 300 -2.03 -17.59 -8.52
N ARG A 301 -1.67 -18.33 -9.53
CA ARG A 301 -2.28 -18.27 -10.87
C ARG A 301 -2.83 -19.62 -11.27
#